data_db80c3d7f4bc4f18cf75a5a823db216a
#
_entry.id   db80c3d7f4bc4f18cf75a5a823db216a
#
_cell.length_a   1.000
_cell.length_b   1.000
_cell.length_c   1.000
_cell.angle_alpha   90.00
_cell.angle_beta   90.00
_cell.angle_gamma   90.00
#
_symmetry.space_group_name_H-M   'P 1'
#
loop_
_entity.id
_entity.type
_entity.pdbx_description
1 polymer ?
#
loop_
_entity_poly.entity_id
_entity_poly.type
_entity_poly.pdbx_seq_one_letter_code
_entity_poly.pdbx_strand_id
1 'polypeptide(L)'
;MDTQRLSQTVQPLLDWFQTHARTLPWRADREPYHVWLSEIMLQQTRVEAVRGYYARFLAAAPDVFALAALPEAQLLKLWEGLGYYNRARKAQECARVIAARGGVWPDTVEGLLALPGIGPYTAGAIASICFERPAAAVDGNVLRVCARVLDDATPIDNAAHKTALTAALSACYPAGHCGDFTQALMELGATVCGPNRAPQCADCPIAALCLARAHGTAAALPVKAPKRAKRAEEHTVFCLRCGDRLAVERRPDSGLLAGLWQLPNTPGLLDEQQAGAFASGQGLGDVRLRSARDGRHIFTHIVWTMRCYTLECSAMPPQYRWAAPDELRTEISLPTAFRQFLEDAC
;
A
#
# COMPACT_ATOMS: atom_id res chain seq x y z
N MET A 1 -1.76 30.72 4.17
CA MET A 1 -2.67 29.83 3.42
C MET A 1 -4.06 30.41 3.50
N ASP A 2 -4.84 30.43 2.43
CA ASP A 2 -6.19 31.05 2.40
C ASP A 2 -7.22 30.09 3.03
N THR A 3 -7.32 30.16 4.36
CA THR A 3 -8.25 29.36 5.17
C THR A 3 -9.71 29.73 4.88
N GLN A 4 -10.00 30.98 4.53
CA GLN A 4 -11.34 31.43 4.21
C GLN A 4 -11.87 30.72 2.95
N ARG A 5 -11.04 30.60 1.91
CA ARG A 5 -11.40 29.86 0.69
C ARG A 5 -11.60 28.38 0.96
N LEU A 6 -10.74 27.76 1.77
CA LEU A 6 -10.92 26.36 2.17
C LEU A 6 -12.24 26.15 2.94
N SER A 7 -12.59 27.03 3.86
CA SER A 7 -13.87 26.97 4.59
C SER A 7 -15.09 27.04 3.66
N GLN A 8 -15.03 27.83 2.60
CA GLN A 8 -16.11 27.95 1.62
C GLN A 8 -16.35 26.63 0.87
N THR A 9 -15.37 25.74 0.78
CA THR A 9 -15.51 24.45 0.09
C THR A 9 -16.30 23.43 0.89
N VAL A 10 -16.49 23.62 2.19
CA VAL A 10 -17.05 22.62 3.11
C VAL A 10 -18.45 22.23 2.71
N GLN A 11 -19.38 23.18 2.69
CA GLN A 11 -20.81 22.86 2.43
C GLN A 11 -21.03 22.26 1.03
N PRO A 12 -20.50 22.83 -0.07
CA PRO A 12 -20.63 22.22 -1.39
C PRO A 12 -20.06 20.81 -1.49
N LEU A 13 -18.98 20.48 -0.75
CA LEU A 13 -18.40 19.14 -0.71
C LEU A 13 -19.28 18.17 0.06
N LEU A 14 -19.85 18.57 1.20
CA LEU A 14 -20.75 17.74 1.98
C LEU A 14 -22.01 17.39 1.19
N ASP A 15 -22.64 18.39 0.57
CA ASP A 15 -23.85 18.20 -0.24
C ASP A 15 -23.60 17.24 -1.42
N TRP A 16 -22.46 17.43 -2.10
CA TRP A 16 -22.05 16.56 -3.20
C TRP A 16 -21.77 15.14 -2.72
N PHE A 17 -21.07 14.98 -1.60
CA PHE A 17 -20.67 13.67 -1.08
C PHE A 17 -21.87 12.80 -0.72
N GLN A 18 -22.93 13.38 -0.19
CA GLN A 18 -24.15 12.64 0.15
C GLN A 18 -24.77 11.91 -1.04
N THR A 19 -24.62 12.45 -2.25
CA THR A 19 -25.26 11.92 -3.46
C THR A 19 -24.28 11.21 -4.41
N HIS A 20 -22.98 11.46 -4.30
CA HIS A 20 -21.97 10.98 -5.24
C HIS A 20 -20.92 10.05 -4.60
N ALA A 21 -21.00 9.80 -3.29
CA ALA A 21 -20.07 8.91 -2.62
C ALA A 21 -20.18 7.48 -3.17
N ARG A 22 -19.04 6.88 -3.55
CA ARG A 22 -18.99 5.47 -3.92
C ARG A 22 -19.34 4.60 -2.71
N THR A 23 -20.12 3.55 -2.92
CA THR A 23 -20.32 2.51 -1.92
C THR A 23 -19.06 1.68 -1.80
N LEU A 24 -18.39 1.80 -0.66
CA LEU A 24 -17.15 1.09 -0.35
C LEU A 24 -17.34 0.28 0.94
N PRO A 25 -16.84 -0.98 1.02
CA PRO A 25 -17.04 -1.84 2.20
C PRO A 25 -16.62 -1.20 3.52
N TRP A 26 -15.54 -0.44 3.52
CA TRP A 26 -15.00 0.25 4.69
C TRP A 26 -15.68 1.58 5.03
N ARG A 27 -16.78 1.90 4.36
CA ARG A 27 -17.68 3.03 4.65
C ARG A 27 -19.01 2.59 5.23
N ALA A 28 -19.18 1.27 5.43
CA ALA A 28 -20.43 0.71 5.95
C ALA A 28 -20.70 1.14 7.41
N ASP A 29 -19.65 1.41 8.14
CA ASP A 29 -19.67 1.88 9.53
C ASP A 29 -18.51 2.85 9.79
N ARG A 30 -18.40 3.32 11.04
CA ARG A 30 -17.29 4.18 11.51
C ARG A 30 -16.45 3.49 12.58
N GLU A 31 -16.44 2.16 12.58
CA GLU A 31 -15.64 1.37 13.52
C GLU A 31 -14.14 1.62 13.29
N PRO A 32 -13.39 2.02 14.32
CA PRO A 32 -11.98 2.39 14.17
C PRO A 32 -11.11 1.30 13.55
N TYR A 33 -11.36 0.03 13.86
CA TYR A 33 -10.63 -1.08 13.27
C TYR A 33 -10.85 -1.18 11.76
N HIS A 34 -12.08 -1.04 11.30
CA HIS A 34 -12.47 -1.11 9.89
C HIS A 34 -11.88 0.05 9.09
N VAL A 35 -12.05 1.25 9.58
CA VAL A 35 -11.49 2.46 8.95
C VAL A 35 -9.98 2.38 8.89
N TRP A 36 -9.32 2.11 10.01
CA TRP A 36 -7.87 2.00 10.09
C TRP A 36 -7.31 0.93 9.15
N LEU A 37 -7.89 -0.26 9.12
CA LEU A 37 -7.45 -1.36 8.26
C LEU A 37 -7.51 -0.94 6.78
N SER A 38 -8.63 -0.33 6.37
CA SER A 38 -8.80 0.14 5.00
C SER A 38 -7.78 1.22 4.64
N GLU A 39 -7.52 2.18 5.55
CA GLU A 39 -6.57 3.26 5.34
C GLU A 39 -5.13 2.73 5.15
N ILE A 40 -4.74 1.69 5.91
CA ILE A 40 -3.44 1.06 5.72
C ILE A 40 -3.37 0.31 4.40
N MET A 41 -4.42 -0.41 4.01
CA MET A 41 -4.45 -1.16 2.74
C MET A 41 -4.43 -0.21 1.53
N LEU A 42 -5.11 0.92 1.61
CA LEU A 42 -5.21 1.92 0.53
C LEU A 42 -3.91 2.71 0.32
N GLN A 43 -2.96 2.68 1.27
CA GLN A 43 -1.66 3.32 1.06
C GLN A 43 -0.98 2.73 -0.18
N GLN A 44 -0.82 3.55 -1.23
CA GLN A 44 -0.19 3.18 -2.50
C GLN A 44 -0.85 1.99 -3.24
N THR A 45 -2.09 1.64 -2.90
CA THR A 45 -2.86 0.56 -3.53
C THR A 45 -4.18 1.12 -4.05
N ARG A 46 -4.60 0.66 -5.22
CA ARG A 46 -5.86 1.12 -5.84
C ARG A 46 -7.07 0.53 -5.13
N VAL A 47 -8.14 1.30 -5.03
CA VAL A 47 -9.42 0.92 -4.38
C VAL A 47 -9.92 -0.44 -4.85
N GLU A 48 -9.95 -0.69 -6.16
CA GLU A 48 -10.48 -1.93 -6.72
C GLU A 48 -9.68 -3.17 -6.27
N ALA A 49 -8.35 -3.03 -6.17
CA ALA A 49 -7.52 -4.12 -5.64
C ALA A 49 -7.80 -4.36 -4.14
N VAL A 50 -7.98 -3.30 -3.35
CA VAL A 50 -8.19 -3.41 -1.90
C VAL A 50 -9.50 -4.09 -1.54
N ARG A 51 -10.58 -3.95 -2.32
CA ARG A 51 -11.90 -4.56 -2.02
C ARG A 51 -11.82 -6.04 -1.65
N GLY A 52 -11.18 -6.83 -2.50
CA GLY A 52 -11.04 -8.27 -2.26
C GLY A 52 -10.11 -8.62 -1.09
N TYR A 53 -9.06 -7.85 -0.89
CA TYR A 53 -8.16 -8.03 0.25
C TYR A 53 -8.84 -7.70 1.57
N TYR A 54 -9.56 -6.60 1.63
CA TYR A 54 -10.28 -6.16 2.81
C TYR A 54 -11.30 -7.21 3.29
N ALA A 55 -12.12 -7.73 2.36
CA ALA A 55 -13.10 -8.76 2.70
C ALA A 55 -12.43 -10.05 3.24
N ARG A 56 -11.38 -10.56 2.57
CA ARG A 56 -10.64 -11.75 3.03
C ARG A 56 -9.97 -11.52 4.37
N PHE A 57 -9.44 -10.33 4.59
CA PHE A 57 -8.73 -9.99 5.82
C PHE A 57 -9.69 -9.93 7.00
N LEU A 58 -10.85 -9.27 6.84
CA LEU A 58 -11.89 -9.25 7.88
C LEU A 58 -12.47 -10.64 8.17
N ALA A 59 -12.59 -11.52 7.18
CA ALA A 59 -13.01 -12.88 7.41
C ALA A 59 -12.02 -13.67 8.30
N ALA A 60 -10.73 -13.39 8.19
CA ALA A 60 -9.68 -14.06 8.97
C ALA A 60 -9.36 -13.34 10.30
N ALA A 61 -9.50 -12.03 10.33
CA ALA A 61 -9.24 -11.19 11.49
C ALA A 61 -10.35 -10.11 11.59
N PRO A 62 -11.52 -10.45 12.13
CA PRO A 62 -12.70 -9.58 12.15
C PRO A 62 -12.55 -8.39 13.09
N ASP A 63 -11.64 -8.45 14.03
CA ASP A 63 -11.39 -7.41 15.01
C ASP A 63 -9.89 -7.28 15.36
N VAL A 64 -9.59 -6.32 16.19
CA VAL A 64 -8.21 -6.02 16.63
C VAL A 64 -7.60 -7.15 17.44
N PHE A 65 -8.38 -7.94 18.18
CA PHE A 65 -7.90 -9.07 18.99
C PHE A 65 -7.48 -10.23 18.09
N ALA A 66 -8.31 -10.55 17.10
CA ALA A 66 -8.00 -11.58 16.12
C ALA A 66 -6.74 -11.23 15.32
N LEU A 67 -6.59 -9.94 14.89
CA LEU A 67 -5.38 -9.49 14.21
C LEU A 67 -4.14 -9.56 15.11
N ALA A 68 -4.26 -9.17 16.38
CA ALA A 68 -3.16 -9.24 17.35
C ALA A 68 -2.65 -10.68 17.57
N ALA A 69 -3.56 -11.65 17.57
CA ALA A 69 -3.28 -13.07 17.79
C ALA A 69 -2.85 -13.83 16.51
N LEU A 70 -3.07 -13.26 15.33
CA LEU A 70 -2.82 -13.93 14.06
C LEU A 70 -1.33 -14.31 13.91
N PRO A 71 -0.99 -15.56 13.55
CA PRO A 71 0.38 -15.93 13.25
C PRO A 71 0.96 -15.09 12.10
N GLU A 72 2.22 -14.65 12.20
CA GLU A 72 2.84 -13.79 11.20
C GLU A 72 2.81 -14.39 9.78
N ALA A 73 3.00 -15.69 9.64
CA ALA A 73 2.93 -16.36 8.36
C ALA A 73 1.55 -16.20 7.70
N GLN A 74 0.46 -16.35 8.46
CA GLN A 74 -0.90 -16.14 7.98
C GLN A 74 -1.16 -14.67 7.65
N LEU A 75 -0.71 -13.75 8.49
CA LEU A 75 -0.79 -12.31 8.23
C LEU A 75 -0.13 -11.95 6.89
N LEU A 76 1.10 -12.39 6.67
CA LEU A 76 1.83 -12.12 5.44
C LEU A 76 1.20 -12.79 4.23
N LYS A 77 0.57 -13.97 4.42
CA LYS A 77 -0.17 -14.66 3.36
C LYS A 77 -1.45 -13.90 2.97
N LEU A 78 -2.22 -13.41 3.93
CA LEU A 78 -3.39 -12.56 3.69
C LEU A 78 -3.02 -11.26 2.98
N TRP A 79 -1.81 -10.75 3.24
CA TRP A 79 -1.29 -9.50 2.64
C TRP A 79 -0.61 -9.69 1.30
N GLU A 80 -0.40 -10.95 0.87
CA GLU A 80 0.35 -11.28 -0.33
C GLU A 80 -0.24 -10.62 -1.59
N GLY A 81 0.59 -9.85 -2.30
CA GLY A 81 0.19 -9.09 -3.48
C GLY A 81 -0.12 -7.60 -3.24
N LEU A 82 -0.41 -7.17 -2.01
CA LEU A 82 -0.58 -5.74 -1.68
C LEU A 82 0.75 -4.97 -1.66
N GLY A 83 1.87 -5.67 -1.50
CA GLY A 83 3.18 -5.06 -1.36
C GLY A 83 3.38 -4.30 -0.04
N TYR A 84 4.59 -3.72 0.15
CA TYR A 84 4.92 -2.96 1.36
C TYR A 84 4.57 -3.72 2.65
N TYR A 85 5.02 -4.95 2.77
CA TYR A 85 4.68 -5.89 3.85
C TYR A 85 4.95 -5.38 5.26
N ASN A 86 5.83 -4.39 5.40
CA ASN A 86 6.03 -3.71 6.69
C ASN A 86 4.75 -3.04 7.21
N ARG A 87 3.82 -2.67 6.32
CA ARG A 87 2.51 -2.17 6.73
C ARG A 87 1.73 -3.22 7.51
N ALA A 88 1.71 -4.47 7.03
CA ALA A 88 1.04 -5.58 7.72
C ALA A 88 1.65 -5.85 9.10
N ARG A 89 2.99 -5.88 9.20
CA ARG A 89 3.68 -6.08 10.48
C ARG A 89 3.40 -4.94 11.46
N LYS A 90 3.48 -3.68 10.99
CA LYS A 90 3.14 -2.52 11.83
C LYS A 90 1.66 -2.49 12.21
N ALA A 91 0.77 -2.95 11.34
CA ALA A 91 -0.64 -3.12 11.68
C ALA A 91 -0.82 -4.16 12.80
N GLN A 92 -0.16 -5.30 12.74
CA GLN A 92 -0.24 -6.28 13.82
C GLN A 92 0.37 -5.77 15.13
N GLU A 93 1.50 -5.06 15.06
CA GLU A 93 2.11 -4.42 16.24
C GLU A 93 1.14 -3.42 16.90
N CYS A 94 0.48 -2.59 16.08
CA CYS A 94 -0.56 -1.67 16.54
C CYS A 94 -1.74 -2.43 17.17
N ALA A 95 -2.22 -3.49 16.52
CA ALA A 95 -3.32 -4.32 17.02
C ALA A 95 -3.00 -4.92 18.40
N ARG A 96 -1.76 -5.38 18.61
CA ARG A 96 -1.32 -5.88 19.92
C ARG A 96 -1.37 -4.80 21.01
N VAL A 97 -0.98 -3.55 20.68
CA VAL A 97 -1.06 -2.43 21.62
C VAL A 97 -2.51 -2.09 21.97
N ILE A 98 -3.41 -2.07 20.98
CA ILE A 98 -4.84 -1.80 21.20
C ILE A 98 -5.49 -2.94 21.98
N ALA A 99 -5.21 -4.21 21.62
CA ALA A 99 -5.73 -5.38 22.34
C ALA A 99 -5.32 -5.39 23.81
N ALA A 100 -4.05 -5.03 24.12
CA ALA A 100 -3.56 -4.90 25.48
C ALA A 100 -4.27 -3.79 26.30
N ARG A 101 -4.93 -2.86 25.62
CA ARG A 101 -5.78 -1.80 26.22
C ARG A 101 -7.27 -2.18 26.20
N GLY A 102 -7.61 -3.46 26.05
CA GLY A 102 -8.99 -3.93 26.01
C GLY A 102 -9.75 -3.57 24.73
N GLY A 103 -9.05 -3.30 23.61
CA GLY A 103 -9.66 -2.93 22.34
C GLY A 103 -10.03 -1.45 22.22
N VAL A 104 -9.71 -0.61 23.22
CA VAL A 104 -10.08 0.80 23.24
C VAL A 104 -9.10 1.64 22.40
N TRP A 105 -9.63 2.31 21.39
CA TRP A 105 -8.89 3.23 20.53
C TRP A 105 -8.80 4.62 21.14
N PRO A 106 -7.61 5.28 21.06
CA PRO A 106 -7.51 6.69 21.38
C PRO A 106 -8.37 7.53 20.42
N ASP A 107 -9.06 8.53 20.95
CA ASP A 107 -9.94 9.42 20.17
C ASP A 107 -9.28 10.77 19.84
N THR A 108 -8.01 10.97 20.24
CA THR A 108 -7.21 12.16 19.93
C THR A 108 -6.11 11.87 18.93
N VAL A 109 -5.70 12.88 18.16
CA VAL A 109 -4.62 12.77 17.18
C VAL A 109 -3.30 12.35 17.87
N GLU A 110 -2.99 12.92 19.03
CA GLU A 110 -1.79 12.62 19.80
C GLU A 110 -1.77 11.17 20.28
N GLY A 111 -2.91 10.68 20.78
CA GLY A 111 -3.05 9.29 21.21
C GLY A 111 -2.92 8.30 20.07
N LEU A 112 -3.46 8.64 18.90
CA LEU A 112 -3.35 7.83 17.68
C LEU A 112 -1.92 7.82 17.13
N LEU A 113 -1.23 8.97 17.14
CA LEU A 113 0.17 9.07 16.70
C LEU A 113 1.15 8.26 17.57
N ALA A 114 0.79 7.98 18.81
CA ALA A 114 1.58 7.15 19.70
C ALA A 114 1.52 5.65 19.37
N LEU A 115 0.62 5.24 18.46
CA LEU A 115 0.45 3.84 18.04
C LEU A 115 1.44 3.47 16.93
N PRO A 116 1.96 2.23 16.92
CA PRO A 116 2.88 1.74 15.90
C PRO A 116 2.28 1.85 14.49
N GLY A 117 3.03 2.43 13.56
CA GLY A 117 2.64 2.51 12.14
C GLY A 117 1.52 3.51 11.82
N ILE A 118 1.02 4.27 12.79
CA ILE A 118 0.06 5.35 12.58
C ILE A 118 0.81 6.68 12.41
N GLY A 119 0.76 7.22 11.22
CA GLY A 119 1.30 8.56 10.89
C GLY A 119 0.21 9.64 10.89
N PRO A 120 0.59 10.92 10.67
CA PRO A 120 -0.34 12.05 10.73
C PRO A 120 -1.58 11.90 9.84
N TYR A 121 -1.42 11.33 8.64
CA TYR A 121 -2.54 11.03 7.74
C TYR A 121 -3.53 10.04 8.36
N THR A 122 -3.05 8.88 8.79
CA THR A 122 -3.90 7.83 9.36
C THR A 122 -4.54 8.28 10.68
N ALA A 123 -3.79 9.01 11.51
CA ALA A 123 -4.32 9.61 12.74
C ALA A 123 -5.46 10.60 12.45
N GLY A 124 -5.28 11.49 11.45
CA GLY A 124 -6.32 12.41 11.02
C GLY A 124 -7.56 11.70 10.48
N ALA A 125 -7.38 10.64 9.68
CA ALA A 125 -8.49 9.86 9.14
C ALA A 125 -9.30 9.18 10.25
N ILE A 126 -8.66 8.48 11.18
CA ILE A 126 -9.35 7.83 12.31
C ILE A 126 -10.02 8.87 13.21
N ALA A 127 -9.30 9.94 13.59
CA ALA A 127 -9.83 10.97 14.48
C ALA A 127 -11.06 11.66 13.88
N SER A 128 -11.04 11.97 12.58
CA SER A 128 -12.17 12.64 11.94
C SER A 128 -13.32 11.68 11.62
N ILE A 129 -13.04 10.52 11.03
CA ILE A 129 -14.08 9.59 10.55
C ILE A 129 -14.75 8.86 11.71
N CYS A 130 -13.98 8.38 12.67
CA CYS A 130 -14.51 7.56 13.75
C CYS A 130 -14.95 8.37 14.96
N PHE A 131 -14.27 9.49 15.25
CA PHE A 131 -14.45 10.24 16.50
C PHE A 131 -14.93 11.68 16.31
N GLU A 132 -15.25 12.08 15.07
CA GLU A 132 -15.74 13.44 14.75
C GLU A 132 -14.82 14.55 15.27
N ARG A 133 -13.50 14.30 15.30
CA ARG A 133 -12.51 15.29 15.69
C ARG A 133 -12.13 16.16 14.48
N PRO A 134 -11.91 17.48 14.67
CA PRO A 134 -11.49 18.38 13.60
C PRO A 134 -10.01 18.16 13.23
N ALA A 135 -9.71 17.03 12.62
CA ALA A 135 -8.38 16.56 12.26
C ALA A 135 -8.29 16.22 10.79
N ALA A 136 -7.48 16.98 10.03
CA ALA A 136 -7.35 16.78 8.61
C ALA A 136 -6.51 15.55 8.25
N ALA A 137 -7.06 14.69 7.40
CA ALA A 137 -6.36 13.56 6.78
C ALA A 137 -5.83 13.98 5.40
N VAL A 138 -4.58 14.43 5.34
CA VAL A 138 -3.99 14.99 4.11
C VAL A 138 -3.19 13.93 3.35
N ASP A 139 -3.88 13.26 2.41
CA ASP A 139 -3.29 12.31 1.44
C ASP A 139 -2.94 13.00 0.11
N GLY A 140 -2.49 12.22 -0.88
CA GLY A 140 -2.18 12.73 -2.21
C GLY A 140 -3.40 13.28 -2.97
N ASN A 141 -4.62 12.84 -2.66
CA ASN A 141 -5.85 13.36 -3.24
C ASN A 141 -6.16 14.73 -2.65
N VAL A 142 -6.14 14.86 -1.33
CA VAL A 142 -6.39 16.11 -0.61
C VAL A 142 -5.33 17.16 -0.97
N LEU A 143 -4.03 16.79 -1.01
CA LEU A 143 -2.96 17.69 -1.47
C LEU A 143 -3.24 18.23 -2.86
N ARG A 144 -3.66 17.39 -3.80
CA ARG A 144 -3.97 17.81 -5.18
C ARG A 144 -5.19 18.72 -5.25
N VAL A 145 -6.27 18.39 -4.55
CA VAL A 145 -7.48 19.21 -4.49
C VAL A 145 -7.15 20.59 -3.94
N CYS A 146 -6.46 20.67 -2.80
CA CYS A 146 -6.11 21.91 -2.16
C CYS A 146 -5.12 22.74 -2.98
N ALA A 147 -4.10 22.12 -3.59
CA ALA A 147 -3.17 22.82 -4.49
C ALA A 147 -3.92 23.49 -5.64
N ARG A 148 -4.95 22.83 -6.20
CA ARG A 148 -5.77 23.42 -7.28
C ARG A 148 -6.76 24.46 -6.78
N VAL A 149 -7.42 24.24 -5.65
CA VAL A 149 -8.36 25.23 -5.06
C VAL A 149 -7.64 26.53 -4.75
N LEU A 150 -6.41 26.46 -4.24
CA LEU A 150 -5.60 27.60 -3.84
C LEU A 150 -4.69 28.14 -4.95
N ASP A 151 -4.61 27.48 -6.10
CA ASP A 151 -3.63 27.72 -7.18
C ASP A 151 -2.19 27.74 -6.66
N ASP A 152 -1.87 26.80 -5.79
CA ASP A 152 -0.58 26.75 -5.08
C ASP A 152 0.40 25.84 -5.81
N ALA A 153 1.47 26.44 -6.33
CA ALA A 153 2.54 25.76 -7.04
C ALA A 153 3.67 25.23 -6.12
N THR A 154 3.53 25.36 -4.80
CA THR A 154 4.49 24.78 -3.87
C THR A 154 4.53 23.25 -4.05
N PRO A 155 5.73 22.64 -4.17
CA PRO A 155 5.84 21.20 -4.32
C PRO A 155 5.14 20.48 -3.16
N ILE A 156 4.22 19.55 -3.48
CA ILE A 156 3.43 18.80 -2.48
C ILE A 156 4.27 17.88 -1.60
N ASP A 157 5.52 17.62 -1.99
CA ASP A 157 6.48 16.84 -1.20
C ASP A 157 7.17 17.69 -0.10
N ASN A 158 6.91 19.01 -0.05
CA ASN A 158 7.45 19.90 0.97
C ASN A 158 6.74 19.63 2.33
N ALA A 159 7.50 19.18 3.32
CA ALA A 159 6.98 18.81 4.63
C ALA A 159 6.37 20.00 5.39
N ALA A 160 7.00 21.19 5.34
CA ALA A 160 6.50 22.40 6.01
C ALA A 160 5.18 22.86 5.37
N HIS A 161 5.08 22.82 4.03
CA HIS A 161 3.85 23.10 3.31
C HIS A 161 2.72 22.14 3.70
N LYS A 162 3.01 20.83 3.75
CA LYS A 162 2.02 19.82 4.16
C LYS A 162 1.54 20.04 5.61
N THR A 163 2.43 20.39 6.52
CA THR A 163 2.06 20.71 7.91
C THR A 163 1.16 21.97 7.98
N ALA A 164 1.51 23.01 7.26
CA ALA A 164 0.71 24.23 7.20
C ALA A 164 -0.68 23.99 6.59
N LEU A 165 -0.77 23.18 5.52
CA LEU A 165 -2.04 22.81 4.90
C LEU A 165 -2.90 21.96 5.87
N THR A 166 -2.30 21.00 6.58
CA THR A 166 -3.00 20.19 7.56
C THR A 166 -3.62 21.06 8.65
N ALA A 167 -2.88 22.03 9.19
CA ALA A 167 -3.38 22.96 10.19
C ALA A 167 -4.52 23.85 9.64
N ALA A 168 -4.36 24.41 8.43
CA ALA A 168 -5.36 25.24 7.79
C ALA A 168 -6.66 24.47 7.51
N LEU A 169 -6.57 23.24 7.01
CA LEU A 169 -7.73 22.37 6.80
C LEU A 169 -8.42 21.99 8.10
N SER A 170 -7.65 21.60 9.13
CA SER A 170 -8.25 21.22 10.42
C SER A 170 -9.08 22.35 11.03
N ALA A 171 -8.65 23.60 10.84
CA ALA A 171 -9.42 24.79 11.26
C ALA A 171 -10.75 24.99 10.50
N CYS A 172 -10.93 24.32 9.36
CA CYS A 172 -12.15 24.41 8.54
C CYS A 172 -13.13 23.25 8.78
N TYR A 173 -12.78 22.27 9.62
CA TYR A 173 -13.57 21.06 9.78
C TYR A 173 -14.94 21.38 10.42
N PRO A 174 -16.05 20.93 9.81
CA PRO A 174 -17.38 21.21 10.30
C PRO A 174 -17.74 20.32 11.48
N ALA A 175 -18.23 20.90 12.57
CA ALA A 175 -18.69 20.17 13.74
C ALA A 175 -19.81 19.18 13.36
N GLY A 176 -19.70 17.93 13.81
CA GLY A 176 -20.68 16.86 13.53
C GLY A 176 -20.61 16.25 12.11
N HIS A 177 -19.70 16.74 11.24
CA HIS A 177 -19.51 16.25 9.88
C HIS A 177 -18.02 16.13 9.52
N CYS A 178 -17.14 15.97 10.50
CA CYS A 178 -15.70 15.87 10.28
C CYS A 178 -15.35 14.67 9.40
N GLY A 179 -15.94 13.51 9.68
CA GLY A 179 -15.70 12.28 8.93
C GLY A 179 -16.21 12.38 7.49
N ASP A 180 -17.37 12.97 7.27
CA ASP A 180 -17.93 13.15 5.93
C ASP A 180 -17.09 14.12 5.11
N PHE A 181 -16.61 15.21 5.71
CA PHE A 181 -15.74 16.16 5.03
C PHE A 181 -14.37 15.57 4.64
N THR A 182 -13.76 14.78 5.54
CA THR A 182 -12.56 14.00 5.23
C THR A 182 -12.77 13.12 4.00
N GLN A 183 -13.83 12.33 4.02
CA GLN A 183 -14.13 11.41 2.93
C GLN A 183 -14.53 12.14 1.64
N ALA A 184 -15.23 13.27 1.72
CA ALA A 184 -15.60 14.08 0.57
C ALA A 184 -14.39 14.65 -0.17
N LEU A 185 -13.40 15.17 0.54
CA LEU A 185 -12.13 15.63 -0.05
C LEU A 185 -11.38 14.51 -0.77
N MET A 186 -11.28 13.34 -0.14
CA MET A 186 -10.63 12.16 -0.75
C MET A 186 -11.38 11.69 -1.98
N GLU A 187 -12.71 11.62 -1.89
CA GLU A 187 -13.59 11.16 -2.99
C GLU A 187 -13.51 12.09 -4.19
N LEU A 188 -13.61 13.41 -3.96
CA LEU A 188 -13.46 14.40 -5.02
C LEU A 188 -12.11 14.25 -5.75
N GLY A 189 -11.03 14.09 -4.98
CA GLY A 189 -9.71 13.86 -5.52
C GLY A 189 -9.61 12.57 -6.33
N ALA A 190 -10.26 11.50 -5.90
CA ALA A 190 -10.22 10.21 -6.56
C ALA A 190 -11.07 10.14 -7.85
N THR A 191 -12.22 10.81 -7.87
CA THR A 191 -13.24 10.64 -8.93
C THR A 191 -13.31 11.81 -9.92
N VAL A 192 -13.27 13.03 -9.46
CA VAL A 192 -13.46 14.25 -10.25
C VAL A 192 -12.13 14.97 -10.50
N CYS A 193 -11.41 15.29 -9.44
CA CYS A 193 -10.15 16.03 -9.50
C CYS A 193 -8.93 15.09 -9.63
N GLY A 194 -8.97 14.14 -10.57
CA GLY A 194 -8.02 13.02 -10.69
C GLY A 194 -6.58 13.41 -11.03
N PRO A 195 -5.60 12.47 -10.81
CA PRO A 195 -4.17 12.76 -10.96
C PRO A 195 -3.62 12.59 -12.38
N ASN A 196 -4.19 11.70 -13.18
CA ASN A 196 -3.61 11.22 -14.45
C ASN A 196 -4.41 11.61 -15.68
N ARG A 197 -5.38 12.49 -15.54
CA ARG A 197 -6.24 13.02 -16.61
C ARG A 197 -6.57 14.48 -16.32
N ALA A 198 -7.04 15.18 -17.33
CA ALA A 198 -7.62 16.51 -17.10
C ALA A 198 -8.71 16.43 -16.03
N PRO A 199 -8.71 17.31 -15.03
CA PRO A 199 -9.73 17.30 -14.00
C PRO A 199 -11.11 17.58 -14.62
N GLN A 200 -12.15 16.89 -14.13
CA GLN A 200 -13.53 17.03 -14.61
C GLN A 200 -14.18 18.27 -13.94
N CYS A 201 -13.70 19.47 -14.32
CA CYS A 201 -14.11 20.71 -13.66
C CYS A 201 -15.59 21.08 -13.91
N ALA A 202 -16.22 20.53 -14.94
CA ALA A 202 -17.65 20.74 -15.21
C ALA A 202 -18.53 20.07 -14.14
N ASP A 203 -18.07 18.91 -13.61
CA ASP A 203 -18.81 18.11 -12.63
C ASP A 203 -18.36 18.41 -11.18
N CYS A 204 -17.46 19.39 -11.00
CA CYS A 204 -16.85 19.67 -9.71
C CYS A 204 -17.72 20.58 -8.84
N PRO A 205 -18.14 20.14 -7.63
CA PRO A 205 -19.02 20.94 -6.76
C PRO A 205 -18.38 22.23 -6.26
N ILE A 206 -17.05 22.31 -6.27
CA ILE A 206 -16.28 23.48 -5.83
C ILE A 206 -15.62 24.23 -6.99
N ALA A 207 -16.10 24.03 -8.23
CA ALA A 207 -15.52 24.63 -9.42
C ALA A 207 -15.49 26.16 -9.39
N ALA A 208 -16.50 26.81 -8.82
CA ALA A 208 -16.59 28.26 -8.69
C ALA A 208 -15.54 28.84 -7.70
N LEU A 209 -15.09 28.03 -6.75
CA LEU A 209 -14.12 28.42 -5.72
C LEU A 209 -12.66 28.11 -6.12
N CYS A 210 -12.46 27.37 -7.22
CA CYS A 210 -11.16 26.86 -7.63
C CYS A 210 -10.36 27.91 -8.42
N LEU A 211 -9.27 28.42 -7.83
CA LEU A 211 -8.40 29.40 -8.47
C LEU A 211 -7.66 28.80 -9.68
N ALA A 212 -7.17 27.58 -9.57
CA ALA A 212 -6.47 26.95 -10.69
C ALA A 212 -7.38 26.74 -11.91
N ARG A 213 -8.70 26.52 -11.71
CA ARG A 213 -9.66 26.51 -12.81
C ARG A 213 -9.82 27.91 -13.40
N ALA A 214 -9.99 28.93 -12.55
CA ALA A 214 -10.14 30.31 -13.00
C ALA A 214 -8.93 30.82 -13.78
N HIS A 215 -7.71 30.42 -13.38
CA HIS A 215 -6.45 30.83 -14.01
C HIS A 215 -5.99 29.88 -15.13
N GLY A 216 -6.69 28.76 -15.36
CA GLY A 216 -6.30 27.77 -16.38
C GLY A 216 -5.08 26.91 -16.00
N THR A 217 -4.66 26.90 -14.74
CA THR A 217 -3.43 26.21 -14.25
C THR A 217 -3.71 24.79 -13.74
N ALA A 218 -4.96 24.36 -13.67
CA ALA A 218 -5.36 23.10 -13.03
C ALA A 218 -4.63 21.85 -13.55
N ALA A 219 -4.26 21.80 -14.83
CA ALA A 219 -3.51 20.70 -15.42
C ALA A 219 -2.03 20.64 -14.96
N ALA A 220 -1.44 21.79 -14.61
CA ALA A 220 -0.05 21.87 -14.14
C ALA A 220 0.09 21.55 -12.64
N LEU A 221 -1.02 21.50 -11.89
CA LEU A 221 -1.04 21.26 -10.45
C LEU A 221 -1.51 19.85 -10.11
N PRO A 222 -0.99 19.24 -9.05
CA PRO A 222 0.01 19.78 -8.12
C PRO A 222 1.44 19.65 -8.66
N VAL A 223 2.31 20.56 -8.27
CA VAL A 223 3.75 20.42 -8.53
C VAL A 223 4.34 19.34 -7.66
N LYS A 224 5.23 18.51 -8.23
CA LYS A 224 5.98 17.47 -7.54
C LYS A 224 7.47 17.69 -7.72
N ALA A 225 8.24 17.38 -6.69
CA ALA A 225 9.69 17.38 -6.82
C ALA A 225 10.15 16.33 -7.87
N PRO A 226 11.26 16.59 -8.58
CA PRO A 226 11.83 15.61 -9.51
C PRO A 226 12.10 14.28 -8.81
N LYS A 227 11.66 13.19 -9.44
CA LYS A 227 11.91 11.85 -8.90
C LYS A 227 13.39 11.50 -9.02
N ARG A 228 13.99 11.00 -7.95
CA ARG A 228 15.33 10.41 -8.01
C ARG A 228 15.31 9.19 -8.93
N ALA A 229 16.41 9.00 -9.68
CA ALA A 229 16.60 7.80 -10.48
C ALA A 229 16.59 6.55 -9.58
N LYS A 230 15.94 5.50 -10.05
CA LYS A 230 15.92 4.22 -9.34
C LYS A 230 17.25 3.49 -9.57
N ARG A 231 17.77 2.83 -8.53
CA ARG A 231 18.92 1.94 -8.64
C ARG A 231 18.52 0.71 -9.45
N ALA A 232 19.31 0.33 -10.44
CA ALA A 232 19.14 -0.91 -11.17
C ALA A 232 19.92 -2.03 -10.48
N GLU A 233 19.32 -3.20 -10.38
CA GLU A 233 19.95 -4.43 -9.88
C GLU A 233 19.59 -5.59 -10.80
N GLU A 234 20.53 -6.51 -10.98
CA GLU A 234 20.37 -7.70 -11.80
C GLU A 234 20.42 -8.94 -10.91
N HIS A 235 19.54 -9.89 -11.18
CA HIS A 235 19.44 -11.13 -10.42
C HIS A 235 19.17 -12.32 -11.33
N THR A 236 19.85 -13.42 -11.07
CA THR A 236 19.49 -14.74 -11.58
C THR A 236 18.65 -15.45 -10.53
N VAL A 237 17.45 -15.86 -10.92
CA VAL A 237 16.47 -16.55 -10.06
C VAL A 237 16.41 -18.01 -10.47
N PHE A 238 16.30 -18.91 -9.51
CA PHE A 238 16.18 -20.34 -9.74
C PHE A 238 14.85 -20.88 -9.23
N CYS A 239 14.02 -21.36 -10.16
CA CYS A 239 12.81 -22.11 -9.85
C CYS A 239 13.20 -23.60 -9.78
N LEU A 240 13.68 -24.05 -8.60
CA LEU A 240 14.16 -25.41 -8.38
C LEU A 240 12.98 -26.30 -8.02
N ARG A 241 12.74 -27.34 -8.79
CA ARG A 241 11.64 -28.31 -8.58
C ARG A 241 12.19 -29.73 -8.36
N CYS A 242 11.63 -30.40 -7.36
CA CYS A 242 11.88 -31.81 -7.14
C CYS A 242 10.52 -32.51 -6.98
N GLY A 243 10.07 -33.21 -8.01
CA GLY A 243 8.69 -33.67 -8.11
C GLY A 243 7.72 -32.48 -8.10
N ASP A 244 6.75 -32.51 -7.18
CA ASP A 244 5.77 -31.44 -6.99
C ASP A 244 6.26 -30.29 -6.06
N ARG A 245 7.44 -30.47 -5.43
CA ARG A 245 7.96 -29.51 -4.46
C ARG A 245 8.81 -28.44 -5.11
N LEU A 246 8.70 -27.22 -4.56
CA LEU A 246 9.45 -26.05 -4.97
C LEU A 246 10.40 -25.59 -3.86
N ALA A 247 11.66 -25.36 -4.20
CA ALA A 247 12.61 -24.80 -3.26
C ALA A 247 12.31 -23.33 -3.00
N VAL A 248 12.23 -22.97 -1.73
CA VAL A 248 12.16 -21.58 -1.27
C VAL A 248 13.15 -21.36 -0.15
N GLU A 249 13.61 -20.12 0.00
CA GLU A 249 14.48 -19.71 1.09
C GLU A 249 13.96 -18.44 1.76
N ARG A 250 14.33 -18.21 3.01
CA ARG A 250 13.91 -17.02 3.74
C ARG A 250 14.93 -15.92 3.56
N ARG A 251 14.45 -14.73 3.22
CA ARG A 251 15.28 -13.53 3.15
C ARG A 251 15.75 -13.10 4.54
N PRO A 252 16.92 -12.39 4.62
CA PRO A 252 17.34 -11.79 5.88
C PRO A 252 16.26 -10.91 6.50
N ASP A 253 16.29 -10.75 7.82
CA ASP A 253 15.30 -9.94 8.56
C ASP A 253 15.47 -8.42 8.38
N SER A 254 16.39 -8.01 7.53
CA SER A 254 16.64 -6.61 7.17
C SER A 254 16.75 -6.41 5.65
N GLY A 255 16.54 -5.18 5.19
CA GLY A 255 16.63 -4.82 3.77
C GLY A 255 15.32 -5.01 2.99
N LEU A 256 15.43 -5.05 1.66
CA LEU A 256 14.28 -5.18 0.77
C LEU A 256 13.60 -6.53 0.92
N LEU A 257 12.28 -6.56 1.11
CA LEU A 257 11.49 -7.78 1.31
C LEU A 257 11.93 -8.60 2.52
N ALA A 258 12.41 -7.94 3.58
CA ALA A 258 12.95 -8.56 4.79
C ALA A 258 12.04 -9.65 5.36
N GLY A 259 12.62 -10.80 5.71
CA GLY A 259 11.95 -11.94 6.34
C GLY A 259 10.85 -12.63 5.51
N LEU A 260 10.67 -12.25 4.23
CA LEU A 260 9.76 -12.93 3.32
C LEU A 260 10.43 -14.15 2.67
N TRP A 261 9.61 -15.04 2.13
CA TRP A 261 10.09 -16.13 1.31
C TRP A 261 10.47 -15.63 -0.09
N GLN A 262 11.45 -16.28 -0.69
CA GLN A 262 11.88 -16.02 -2.07
C GLN A 262 12.24 -17.33 -2.77
N LEU A 263 12.30 -17.28 -4.09
CA LEU A 263 13.02 -18.30 -4.86
C LEU A 263 14.52 -18.12 -4.66
N PRO A 264 15.33 -19.19 -4.62
CA PRO A 264 16.78 -19.10 -4.62
C PRO A 264 17.26 -18.16 -5.72
N ASN A 265 18.19 -17.28 -5.40
CA ASN A 265 18.70 -16.31 -6.38
C ASN A 265 20.11 -15.84 -6.05
N THR A 266 20.78 -15.29 -7.07
CA THR A 266 22.11 -14.71 -6.95
C THR A 266 22.17 -13.37 -7.70
N PRO A 267 23.01 -12.41 -7.26
CA PRO A 267 23.28 -11.20 -8.02
C PRO A 267 23.87 -11.48 -9.42
N GLY A 268 23.54 -10.60 -10.38
CA GLY A 268 23.97 -10.68 -11.77
C GLY A 268 23.08 -11.56 -12.64
N LEU A 269 23.25 -11.42 -13.96
CA LEU A 269 22.55 -12.24 -14.95
C LEU A 269 23.53 -13.32 -15.44
N LEU A 270 23.37 -14.53 -14.92
CA LEU A 270 24.13 -15.69 -15.37
C LEU A 270 23.61 -16.16 -16.73
N ASP A 271 24.48 -16.63 -17.57
CA ASP A 271 24.12 -17.42 -18.74
C ASP A 271 23.74 -18.86 -18.33
N GLU A 272 23.29 -19.66 -19.31
CA GLU A 272 22.80 -21.02 -19.07
C GLU A 272 23.90 -21.94 -18.50
N GLN A 273 25.14 -21.80 -18.98
CA GLN A 273 26.28 -22.60 -18.51
C GLN A 273 26.64 -22.24 -17.07
N GLN A 274 26.70 -20.96 -16.76
CA GLN A 274 26.94 -20.45 -15.41
C GLN A 274 25.83 -20.85 -14.44
N ALA A 275 24.56 -20.78 -14.87
CA ALA A 275 23.42 -21.20 -14.06
C ALA A 275 23.44 -22.70 -13.79
N GLY A 276 23.82 -23.52 -14.77
CA GLY A 276 24.04 -24.95 -14.59
C GLY A 276 25.16 -25.27 -13.61
N ALA A 277 26.28 -24.56 -13.71
CA ALA A 277 27.41 -24.70 -12.79
C ALA A 277 27.03 -24.30 -11.35
N PHE A 278 26.28 -23.20 -11.18
CA PHE A 278 25.74 -22.80 -9.89
C PHE A 278 24.86 -23.89 -9.29
N ALA A 279 23.90 -24.42 -10.07
CA ALA A 279 22.97 -25.45 -9.62
C ALA A 279 23.68 -26.75 -9.21
N SER A 280 24.69 -27.16 -9.98
CA SER A 280 25.49 -28.35 -9.68
C SER A 280 26.22 -28.26 -8.32
N GLY A 281 26.60 -27.08 -7.90
CA GLY A 281 27.22 -26.81 -6.59
C GLY A 281 26.26 -26.84 -5.40
N GLN A 282 24.92 -26.92 -5.64
CA GLN A 282 23.93 -26.84 -4.57
C GLN A 282 23.49 -28.19 -4.00
N GLY A 283 24.04 -29.30 -4.45
CA GLY A 283 23.67 -30.64 -3.96
C GLY A 283 22.28 -31.10 -4.44
N LEU A 284 21.82 -30.64 -5.58
CA LEU A 284 20.48 -30.90 -6.15
C LEU A 284 20.36 -32.26 -6.83
N GLY A 285 21.41 -33.08 -6.85
CA GLY A 285 21.48 -34.33 -7.61
C GLY A 285 21.54 -34.06 -9.13
N ASP A 286 20.85 -34.89 -9.91
CA ASP A 286 20.73 -34.66 -11.33
C ASP A 286 19.87 -33.43 -11.60
N VAL A 287 20.38 -32.48 -12.38
CA VAL A 287 19.72 -31.23 -12.70
C VAL A 287 19.43 -31.14 -14.18
N ARG A 288 18.18 -30.86 -14.53
CA ARG A 288 17.73 -30.66 -15.91
C ARG A 288 17.08 -29.29 -16.08
N LEU A 289 17.60 -28.50 -17.03
CA LEU A 289 16.96 -27.26 -17.42
C LEU A 289 15.66 -27.52 -18.17
N ARG A 290 14.57 -26.87 -17.74
CA ARG A 290 13.24 -26.90 -18.37
C ARG A 290 12.97 -25.67 -19.19
N SER A 291 13.23 -24.50 -18.64
CA SER A 291 13.01 -23.22 -19.30
C SER A 291 13.86 -22.12 -18.70
N ALA A 292 14.04 -21.06 -19.48
CA ALA A 292 14.60 -19.80 -19.04
C ALA A 292 13.66 -18.66 -19.42
N ARG A 293 13.43 -17.72 -18.49
CA ARG A 293 12.51 -16.59 -18.72
C ARG A 293 13.06 -15.32 -18.08
N ASP A 294 13.02 -14.22 -18.83
CA ASP A 294 13.36 -12.90 -18.31
C ASP A 294 12.18 -12.30 -17.57
N GLY A 295 12.46 -11.53 -16.53
CA GLY A 295 11.47 -10.84 -15.72
C GLY A 295 11.97 -9.47 -15.25
N ARG A 296 11.04 -8.62 -14.89
CA ARG A 296 11.35 -7.30 -14.33
C ARG A 296 10.40 -6.97 -13.20
N HIS A 297 10.94 -6.39 -12.13
CA HIS A 297 10.10 -5.88 -11.05
C HIS A 297 10.55 -4.49 -10.62
N ILE A 298 9.58 -3.60 -10.38
CA ILE A 298 9.84 -2.19 -10.05
C ILE A 298 9.39 -1.92 -8.62
N PHE A 299 10.37 -1.70 -7.75
CA PHE A 299 10.14 -1.20 -6.38
C PHE A 299 10.15 0.34 -6.35
N THR A 300 9.96 0.92 -5.17
CA THR A 300 9.97 2.38 -4.99
C THR A 300 11.29 3.00 -5.43
N HIS A 301 12.43 2.43 -5.04
CA HIS A 301 13.77 2.98 -5.26
C HIS A 301 14.69 2.09 -6.09
N ILE A 302 14.24 0.88 -6.44
CA ILE A 302 15.04 -0.15 -7.11
C ILE A 302 14.25 -0.72 -8.27
N VAL A 303 14.95 -1.08 -9.34
CA VAL A 303 14.42 -1.90 -10.44
C VAL A 303 15.25 -3.17 -10.49
N TRP A 304 14.59 -4.32 -10.37
CA TRP A 304 15.21 -5.60 -10.64
C TRP A 304 14.98 -6.02 -12.09
N THR A 305 16.08 -6.32 -12.78
CA THR A 305 16.08 -7.10 -14.03
C THR A 305 16.49 -8.51 -13.66
N MET A 306 15.69 -9.49 -14.05
CA MET A 306 15.88 -10.87 -13.58
C MET A 306 15.87 -11.84 -14.76
N ARG A 307 16.67 -12.89 -14.66
CA ARG A 307 16.57 -14.08 -15.48
C ARG A 307 16.27 -15.27 -14.59
N CYS A 308 15.19 -15.97 -14.84
CA CYS A 308 14.79 -17.15 -14.09
C CYS A 308 15.06 -18.41 -14.89
N TYR A 309 15.74 -19.36 -14.28
CA TYR A 309 15.94 -20.72 -14.77
C TYR A 309 15.03 -21.67 -14.00
N THR A 310 14.14 -22.36 -14.70
CA THR A 310 13.37 -23.47 -14.12
C THR A 310 14.15 -24.75 -14.29
N LEU A 311 14.53 -25.35 -13.16
CA LEU A 311 15.36 -26.55 -13.10
C LEU A 311 14.62 -27.68 -12.39
N GLU A 312 14.58 -28.86 -12.99
CA GLU A 312 14.24 -30.10 -12.29
C GLU A 312 15.46 -30.71 -11.64
N CYS A 313 15.32 -31.18 -10.42
CA CYS A 313 16.39 -31.81 -9.66
C CYS A 313 15.91 -33.11 -9.00
N SER A 314 16.86 -34.02 -8.73
CA SER A 314 16.58 -35.34 -8.16
C SER A 314 16.78 -35.40 -6.64
N ALA A 315 17.34 -34.35 -6.02
CA ALA A 315 17.59 -34.28 -4.59
C ALA A 315 17.09 -32.97 -3.98
N MET A 316 16.74 -33.01 -2.71
CA MET A 316 16.19 -31.93 -1.90
C MET A 316 17.17 -31.56 -0.76
N PRO A 317 18.23 -30.81 -1.02
CA PRO A 317 19.19 -30.46 0.00
C PRO A 317 18.58 -29.54 1.08
N PRO A 318 19.04 -29.66 2.35
CA PRO A 318 18.39 -29.07 3.52
C PRO A 318 18.55 -27.55 3.65
N GLN A 319 19.41 -26.91 2.86
CA GLN A 319 19.55 -25.45 2.85
C GLN A 319 18.30 -24.75 2.31
N TYR A 320 17.42 -25.45 1.59
CA TYR A 320 16.16 -24.92 1.09
C TYR A 320 14.97 -25.54 1.84
N ARG A 321 13.89 -24.78 2.03
CA ARG A 321 12.60 -25.35 2.34
C ARG A 321 11.94 -25.83 1.04
N TRP A 322 11.60 -27.09 0.98
CA TRP A 322 10.93 -27.71 -0.16
C TRP A 322 9.42 -27.70 0.08
N ALA A 323 8.77 -26.69 -0.47
CA ALA A 323 7.36 -26.42 -0.27
C ALA A 323 6.48 -27.24 -1.19
N ALA A 324 5.47 -27.88 -0.64
CA ALA A 324 4.40 -28.52 -1.40
C ALA A 324 3.46 -27.46 -2.00
N PRO A 325 2.69 -27.77 -3.06
CA PRO A 325 1.73 -26.84 -3.67
C PRO A 325 0.74 -26.24 -2.67
N ASP A 326 0.26 -27.01 -1.70
CA ASP A 326 -0.66 -26.56 -0.66
C ASP A 326 0.02 -25.53 0.28
N GLU A 327 1.25 -25.77 0.68
CA GLU A 327 2.01 -24.82 1.51
C GLU A 327 2.26 -23.50 0.78
N LEU A 328 2.53 -23.55 -0.53
CA LEU A 328 2.66 -22.36 -1.36
C LEU A 328 1.34 -21.57 -1.45
N ARG A 329 0.19 -22.24 -1.41
CA ARG A 329 -1.12 -21.59 -1.42
C ARG A 329 -1.52 -21.03 -0.07
N THR A 330 -1.18 -21.66 1.04
CA THR A 330 -1.73 -21.36 2.37
C THR A 330 -0.75 -20.71 3.35
N GLU A 331 0.55 -21.01 3.24
CA GLU A 331 1.52 -20.64 4.28
C GLU A 331 2.65 -19.76 3.75
N ILE A 332 3.15 -20.04 2.55
CA ILE A 332 4.33 -19.38 2.01
C ILE A 332 3.93 -18.15 1.21
N SER A 333 4.21 -16.98 1.77
CA SER A 333 3.99 -15.71 1.09
C SER A 333 5.19 -15.37 0.21
N LEU A 334 5.00 -15.44 -1.11
CA LEU A 334 6.01 -15.05 -2.10
C LEU A 334 5.69 -13.67 -2.69
N PRO A 335 6.63 -12.70 -2.62
CA PRO A 335 6.46 -11.42 -3.28
C PRO A 335 6.22 -11.54 -4.79
N THR A 336 5.47 -10.61 -5.35
CA THR A 336 5.15 -10.56 -6.80
C THR A 336 6.40 -10.62 -7.67
N ALA A 337 7.53 -10.09 -7.19
CA ALA A 337 8.82 -10.18 -7.88
C ALA A 337 9.23 -11.61 -8.22
N PHE A 338 8.88 -12.60 -7.38
CA PHE A 338 9.17 -14.01 -7.60
C PHE A 338 7.96 -14.78 -8.14
N ARG A 339 6.74 -14.44 -7.70
CA ARG A 339 5.52 -15.11 -8.16
C ARG A 339 5.33 -15.09 -9.68
N GLN A 340 5.80 -14.03 -10.36
CA GLN A 340 5.72 -13.95 -11.81
C GLN A 340 6.37 -15.13 -12.55
N PHE A 341 7.27 -15.86 -11.88
CA PHE A 341 7.94 -17.03 -12.45
C PHE A 341 7.26 -18.36 -12.13
N LEU A 342 6.16 -18.34 -11.36
CA LEU A 342 5.41 -19.54 -10.99
C LEU A 342 4.20 -19.81 -11.88
N GLU A 343 3.74 -18.84 -12.67
CA GLU A 343 2.51 -18.94 -13.47
C GLU A 343 2.56 -20.03 -14.55
N ASP A 344 3.77 -20.47 -14.97
CA ASP A 344 3.97 -21.59 -15.88
C ASP A 344 4.32 -22.92 -15.13
N ALA A 345 4.22 -22.93 -13.81
CA ALA A 345 4.73 -24.00 -12.96
C ALA A 345 3.60 -24.73 -12.16
N CYS A 346 2.33 -24.35 -12.37
CA CYS A 346 1.15 -24.96 -11.76
C CYS A 346 0.27 -25.62 -12.80
#